data_6e24acb1cba4e58f371247dcfbdf3b9e
#
_entry.id   6e24acb1cba4e58f371247dcfbdf3b9e
#
_cell.length_a   1.000
_cell.length_b   1.000
_cell.length_c   1.000
_cell.angle_alpha   90.00
_cell.angle_beta   90.00
_cell.angle_gamma   90.00
#
_symmetry.space_group_name_H-M   'P 1'
#
loop_
_entity.id
_entity.type
_entity.pdbx_description
1 polymer ?
#
loop_
_entity_poly.entity_id
_entity_poly.type
_entity_poly.pdbx_seq_one_letter_code
_entity_poly.pdbx_strand_id
1 'polypeptide(L)'
;MKNNHPKKIFWLASYPKSGNTWIRAILSSIFFTPDGIFNFKLLKNITAFDSGINYEFLKTININDFKNLNKINIISQYWIEAQNRIKIDGDFVIYKTHSMNANIYHNDLQKNFQYTDKNITLAYIYIVRDPRDVVISYSNLKSGVVE
;
A
#
# COMPACT_ATOMS: atom_id res chain seq x y z
N MET A 1 -19.52 -13.13 -20.46
CA MET A 1 -20.10 -12.52 -19.23
C MET A 1 -18.93 -11.96 -18.44
N LYS A 2 -18.85 -10.64 -18.23
CA LYS A 2 -17.83 -10.06 -17.33
C LYS A 2 -18.25 -10.42 -15.91
N ASN A 3 -17.46 -11.27 -15.24
CA ASN A 3 -17.66 -11.57 -13.84
C ASN A 3 -17.53 -10.27 -13.05
N ASN A 4 -18.65 -9.75 -12.62
CA ASN A 4 -18.73 -8.53 -11.81
C ASN A 4 -18.46 -8.89 -10.34
N HIS A 5 -17.33 -9.61 -10.09
CA HIS A 5 -16.88 -9.82 -8.71
C HIS A 5 -16.40 -8.48 -8.14
N PRO A 6 -16.84 -8.10 -6.96
CA PRO A 6 -16.36 -6.89 -6.33
C PRO A 6 -14.83 -6.99 -6.20
N LYS A 7 -14.13 -5.95 -6.65
CA LYS A 7 -12.67 -5.87 -6.48
C LYS A 7 -12.35 -6.03 -5.00
N LYS A 8 -11.35 -6.85 -4.68
CA LYS A 8 -10.98 -7.15 -3.30
C LYS A 8 -9.52 -6.83 -3.08
N ILE A 9 -9.25 -5.92 -2.16
CA ILE A 9 -7.91 -5.55 -1.74
C ILE A 9 -7.61 -6.19 -0.39
N PHE A 10 -6.50 -6.91 -0.34
CA PHE A 10 -5.92 -7.41 0.88
C PHE A 10 -4.77 -6.46 1.31
N TRP A 11 -4.90 -5.84 2.47
CA TRP A 11 -3.92 -4.88 2.95
C TRP A 11 -2.89 -5.52 3.87
N LEU A 12 -1.62 -5.37 3.53
CA LEU A 12 -0.50 -5.68 4.39
C LEU A 12 0.03 -4.39 5.00
N ALA A 13 -0.41 -4.11 6.21
CA ALA A 13 -0.13 -2.87 6.89
C ALA A 13 0.93 -3.04 7.98
N SER A 14 1.81 -2.06 8.14
CA SER A 14 2.81 -2.03 9.18
C SER A 14 3.33 -0.63 9.44
N TYR A 15 3.89 -0.41 10.61
CA TYR A 15 4.84 0.69 10.77
C TYR A 15 6.14 0.37 9.99
N PRO A 16 6.86 1.37 9.45
CA PRO A 16 8.16 1.13 8.81
C PRO A 16 9.10 0.31 9.73
N LYS A 17 9.89 -0.59 9.14
CA LYS A 17 10.85 -1.45 9.87
C LYS A 17 10.23 -2.51 10.81
N SER A 18 8.93 -2.75 10.72
CA SER A 18 8.24 -3.79 11.51
C SER A 18 8.25 -5.19 10.88
N GLY A 19 8.99 -5.42 9.79
CA GLY A 19 9.08 -6.74 9.16
C GLY A 19 8.20 -6.92 7.91
N ASN A 20 7.68 -5.85 7.33
CA ASN A 20 6.82 -5.90 6.15
C ASN A 20 7.43 -6.73 5.00
N THR A 21 8.74 -6.59 4.74
CA THR A 21 9.43 -7.35 3.69
C THR A 21 9.41 -8.85 3.94
N TRP A 22 9.56 -9.29 5.18
CA TRP A 22 9.50 -10.69 5.56
C TRP A 22 8.12 -11.29 5.28
N ILE A 23 7.08 -10.62 5.73
CA ILE A 23 5.70 -11.09 5.49
C ILE A 23 5.38 -11.07 4.00
N ARG A 24 5.84 -10.06 3.25
CA ARG A 24 5.70 -10.05 1.78
C ARG A 24 6.40 -11.25 1.13
N ALA A 25 7.57 -11.63 1.59
CA ALA A 25 8.28 -12.79 1.08
C ALA A 25 7.46 -14.07 1.30
N ILE A 26 6.94 -14.27 2.51
CA ILE A 26 6.11 -15.43 2.86
C ILE A 26 4.82 -15.44 2.00
N LEU A 27 4.08 -14.34 1.97
CA LEU A 27 2.83 -14.26 1.18
C LEU A 27 3.11 -14.42 -0.31
N SER A 28 4.22 -13.88 -0.81
CA SER A 28 4.59 -14.02 -2.21
C SER A 28 4.89 -15.48 -2.57
N SER A 29 5.54 -16.24 -1.68
CA SER A 29 5.78 -17.65 -1.89
C SER A 29 4.48 -18.47 -1.87
N ILE A 30 3.57 -18.17 -0.94
CA ILE A 30 2.31 -18.89 -0.80
C ILE A 30 1.39 -18.65 -2.02
N PHE A 31 1.26 -17.40 -2.47
CA PHE A 31 0.25 -17.05 -3.46
C PHE A 31 0.75 -16.98 -4.90
N PHE A 32 2.06 -16.88 -5.12
CA PHE A 32 2.60 -16.61 -6.46
C PHE A 32 3.66 -17.63 -6.92
N THR A 33 3.79 -18.76 -6.22
CA THR A 33 4.58 -19.91 -6.69
C THR A 33 3.82 -21.22 -6.48
N PRO A 34 4.04 -22.22 -7.34
CA PRO A 34 3.42 -23.54 -7.17
C PRO A 34 4.10 -24.40 -6.10
N ASP A 35 5.37 -24.10 -5.78
CA ASP A 35 6.24 -24.89 -4.91
C ASP A 35 6.55 -24.23 -3.56
N GLY A 36 6.08 -22.99 -3.36
CA GLY A 36 6.35 -22.23 -2.14
C GLY A 36 7.78 -21.68 -2.04
N ILE A 37 8.63 -21.86 -3.07
CA ILE A 37 10.02 -21.41 -3.02
C ILE A 37 10.12 -19.92 -3.28
N PHE A 38 10.70 -19.20 -2.32
CA PHE A 38 10.89 -17.76 -2.43
C PHE A 38 12.04 -17.39 -3.37
N ASN A 39 11.81 -16.35 -4.17
CA ASN A 39 12.86 -15.55 -4.78
C ASN A 39 12.51 -14.06 -4.73
N PHE A 40 13.52 -13.18 -4.75
CA PHE A 40 13.31 -11.75 -4.58
C PHE A 40 12.45 -11.10 -5.67
N LYS A 41 12.37 -11.69 -6.87
CA LYS A 41 11.51 -11.19 -7.95
C LYS A 41 10.03 -11.25 -7.59
N LEU A 42 9.64 -12.17 -6.70
CA LEU A 42 8.26 -12.32 -6.25
C LEU A 42 7.74 -11.12 -5.45
N LEU A 43 8.63 -10.36 -4.81
CA LEU A 43 8.24 -9.17 -4.05
C LEU A 43 7.54 -8.11 -4.91
N LYS A 44 7.75 -8.13 -6.23
CA LYS A 44 7.03 -7.24 -7.16
C LYS A 44 5.53 -7.50 -7.23
N ASN A 45 5.06 -8.67 -6.81
CA ASN A 45 3.64 -9.04 -6.82
C ASN A 45 2.86 -8.38 -5.66
N ILE A 46 3.57 -7.95 -4.60
CA ILE A 46 2.99 -7.21 -3.48
C ILE A 46 3.66 -5.84 -3.42
N THR A 47 3.11 -4.86 -4.10
CA THR A 47 3.69 -3.52 -4.21
C THR A 47 3.14 -2.56 -3.15
N ALA A 48 3.75 -1.39 -3.02
CA ALA A 48 3.22 -0.33 -2.17
C ALA A 48 2.01 0.32 -2.86
N PHE A 49 0.90 0.45 -2.14
CA PHE A 49 -0.25 1.20 -2.66
C PHE A 49 0.07 2.68 -2.85
N ASP A 50 0.91 3.24 -1.97
CA ASP A 50 1.36 4.64 -2.06
C ASP A 50 2.37 4.87 -3.21
N SER A 51 2.61 3.88 -4.08
CA SER A 51 3.44 4.02 -5.28
C SER A 51 2.77 4.94 -6.30
N GLY A 52 3.56 5.82 -6.93
CA GLY A 52 3.08 6.75 -7.95
C GLY A 52 2.34 6.10 -9.12
N ILE A 53 2.60 4.82 -9.40
CA ILE A 53 1.92 4.07 -10.47
C ILE A 53 0.40 3.99 -10.25
N ASN A 54 -0.05 3.90 -9.01
CA ASN A 54 -1.46 3.84 -8.68
C ASN A 54 -2.17 5.19 -8.85
N TYR A 55 -1.41 6.26 -9.06
CA TYR A 55 -1.89 7.64 -9.20
C TYR A 55 -1.56 8.23 -10.57
N GLU A 56 -1.15 7.42 -11.54
CA GLU A 56 -0.81 7.91 -12.89
C GLU A 56 -1.98 8.59 -13.60
N PHE A 57 -3.20 8.23 -13.27
CA PHE A 57 -4.39 8.89 -13.80
C PHE A 57 -4.47 10.39 -13.44
N LEU A 58 -3.79 10.82 -12.39
CA LEU A 58 -3.72 12.23 -12.03
C LEU A 58 -2.96 13.06 -13.08
N LYS A 59 -2.11 12.45 -13.91
CA LYS A 59 -1.42 13.11 -15.02
C LYS A 59 -2.40 13.67 -16.07
N THR A 60 -3.58 13.07 -16.18
CA THR A 60 -4.61 13.49 -17.14
C THR A 60 -5.53 14.57 -16.59
N ILE A 61 -5.50 14.84 -15.29
CA ILE A 61 -6.41 15.78 -14.61
C ILE A 61 -5.83 17.19 -14.57
N ASN A 62 -4.76 17.49 -15.33
CA ASN A 62 -4.12 18.81 -15.42
C ASN A 62 -3.79 19.44 -14.05
N ILE A 63 -3.36 18.61 -13.10
CA ILE A 63 -2.86 19.08 -11.81
C ILE A 63 -1.45 19.61 -12.08
N ASN A 64 -1.31 20.93 -12.16
CA ASN A 64 -0.02 21.62 -12.33
C ASN A 64 1.01 21.30 -11.24
N ASP A 65 0.60 20.52 -10.22
CA ASP A 65 1.38 20.18 -9.05
C ASP A 65 1.80 18.71 -8.96
N PHE A 66 2.00 18.03 -10.10
CA PHE A 66 2.55 16.67 -10.09
C PHE A 66 3.88 16.57 -9.33
N LYS A 67 4.66 17.66 -9.29
CA LYS A 67 5.87 17.77 -8.48
C LYS A 67 5.59 17.69 -6.96
N ASN A 68 4.34 17.85 -6.54
CA ASN A 68 3.87 17.83 -5.16
C ASN A 68 3.04 16.57 -4.80
N LEU A 69 3.07 15.50 -5.60
CA LEU A 69 2.36 14.24 -5.32
C LEU A 69 2.70 13.60 -3.96
N ASN A 70 3.85 13.96 -3.38
CA ASN A 70 4.24 13.54 -2.03
C ASN A 70 3.51 14.31 -0.92
N LYS A 71 2.76 15.36 -1.25
CA LYS A 71 1.97 16.07 -0.25
C LYS A 71 0.72 15.25 0.06
N ILE A 72 0.66 14.73 1.26
CA ILE A 72 -0.45 13.89 1.77
C ILE A 72 -1.81 14.55 1.53
N ASN A 73 -1.88 15.88 1.60
CA ASN A 73 -3.10 16.65 1.40
C ASN A 73 -3.68 16.54 -0.02
N ILE A 74 -2.84 16.36 -1.04
CA ILE A 74 -3.31 16.18 -2.42
C ILE A 74 -3.68 14.72 -2.64
N ILE A 75 -2.78 13.81 -2.29
CA ILE A 75 -2.96 12.37 -2.55
C ILE A 75 -4.18 11.80 -1.81
N SER A 76 -4.43 12.25 -0.58
CA SER A 76 -5.54 11.73 0.23
C SER A 76 -6.90 11.91 -0.43
N GLN A 77 -7.09 12.95 -1.23
CA GLN A 77 -8.34 13.18 -1.96
C GLN A 77 -8.63 12.10 -2.99
N TYR A 78 -7.60 11.40 -3.45
CA TYR A 78 -7.67 10.42 -4.53
C TYR A 78 -7.48 8.97 -4.06
N TRP A 79 -7.34 8.72 -2.76
CA TRP A 79 -7.13 7.37 -2.24
C TRP A 79 -8.20 6.37 -2.68
N ILE A 80 -9.46 6.75 -2.53
CA ILE A 80 -10.59 5.89 -2.90
C ILE A 80 -10.68 5.71 -4.43
N GLU A 81 -10.47 6.79 -5.17
CA GLU A 81 -10.48 6.73 -6.62
C GLU A 81 -9.35 5.83 -7.16
N ALA A 82 -8.15 5.95 -6.62
CA ALA A 82 -7.03 5.09 -6.97
C ALA A 82 -7.36 3.61 -6.73
N GLN A 83 -7.97 3.27 -5.59
CA GLN A 83 -8.40 1.90 -5.28
C GLN A 83 -9.43 1.39 -6.29
N ASN A 84 -10.40 2.22 -6.69
CA ASN A 84 -11.42 1.85 -7.67
C ASN A 84 -10.87 1.64 -9.09
N ARG A 85 -9.72 2.24 -9.40
CA ARG A 85 -9.04 2.10 -10.70
C ARG A 85 -8.11 0.90 -10.79
N ILE A 86 -7.84 0.20 -9.68
CA ILE A 86 -6.98 -0.99 -9.67
C ILE A 86 -7.56 -2.06 -10.60
N LYS A 87 -6.73 -2.54 -11.53
CA LYS A 87 -7.04 -3.73 -12.31
C LYS A 87 -6.63 -4.95 -11.50
N ILE A 88 -7.58 -5.81 -11.21
CA ILE A 88 -7.35 -7.07 -10.50
C ILE A 88 -7.45 -8.19 -11.52
N ASP A 89 -6.35 -8.93 -11.63
CA ASP A 89 -6.27 -10.17 -12.41
C ASP A 89 -6.31 -11.32 -11.38
N GLY A 90 -7.48 -11.98 -11.28
CA GLY A 90 -7.77 -12.97 -10.25
C GLY A 90 -8.79 -12.49 -9.20
N ASP A 91 -8.79 -13.15 -8.04
CA ASP A 91 -9.81 -12.95 -7.00
C ASP A 91 -9.53 -11.74 -6.09
N PHE A 92 -8.27 -11.39 -5.88
CA PHE A 92 -7.84 -10.27 -5.03
C PHE A 92 -6.44 -9.79 -5.40
N VAL A 93 -6.07 -8.63 -4.86
CA VAL A 93 -4.71 -8.09 -4.93
C VAL A 93 -4.22 -7.79 -3.52
N ILE A 94 -2.91 -7.99 -3.28
CA ILE A 94 -2.28 -7.65 -2.01
C ILE A 94 -1.47 -6.36 -2.20
N TYR A 95 -1.76 -5.35 -1.38
CA TYR A 95 -0.96 -4.13 -1.31
C TYR A 95 -0.33 -3.95 0.07
N LYS A 96 0.96 -3.60 0.07
CA LYS A 96 1.58 -3.11 1.32
C LYS A 96 1.26 -1.63 1.52
N THR A 97 1.12 -1.23 2.79
CA THR A 97 0.98 0.18 3.17
C THR A 97 1.59 0.46 4.54
N HIS A 98 1.95 1.73 4.77
CA HIS A 98 2.30 2.27 6.08
C HIS A 98 1.26 3.28 6.58
N SER A 99 0.17 3.47 5.82
CA SER A 99 -0.87 4.49 6.05
C SER A 99 -2.23 3.87 6.43
N MET A 100 -2.21 2.73 7.11
CA MET A 100 -3.41 1.96 7.42
C MET A 100 -4.50 2.82 8.06
N ASN A 101 -5.73 2.67 7.53
CA ASN A 101 -6.98 3.19 8.09
C ASN A 101 -6.93 4.67 8.49
N ALA A 102 -6.01 5.44 7.87
CA ALA A 102 -5.87 6.86 8.15
C ALA A 102 -7.13 7.61 7.69
N ASN A 103 -7.60 8.49 8.56
CA ASN A 103 -8.58 9.52 8.25
C ASN A 103 -7.89 10.87 8.34
N ILE A 104 -7.92 11.64 7.26
CA ILE A 104 -7.34 12.97 7.22
C ILE A 104 -8.46 13.99 7.02
N TYR A 105 -8.62 14.90 7.98
CA TYR A 105 -9.49 16.03 7.84
C TYR A 105 -8.77 17.19 7.18
N HIS A 106 -9.30 17.65 6.05
CA HIS A 106 -8.78 18.82 5.34
C HIS A 106 -9.59 20.06 5.75
N ASN A 107 -8.94 20.96 6.47
CA ASN A 107 -9.57 22.20 6.94
C ASN A 107 -10.08 23.06 5.78
N ASP A 108 -9.30 23.21 4.72
CA ASP A 108 -9.66 24.04 3.56
C ASP A 108 -10.87 23.50 2.79
N LEU A 109 -11.03 22.17 2.76
CA LEU A 109 -12.13 21.49 2.07
C LEU A 109 -13.29 21.11 3.00
N GLN A 110 -13.14 21.32 4.32
CA GLN A 110 -14.09 20.92 5.34
C GLN A 110 -14.55 19.47 5.19
N LYS A 111 -13.60 18.55 4.83
CA LYS A 111 -13.90 17.18 4.45
C LYS A 111 -12.90 16.18 5.02
N ASN A 112 -13.42 15.02 5.43
CA ASN A 112 -12.63 13.85 5.78
C ASN A 112 -12.32 13.02 4.54
N PHE A 113 -11.06 12.60 4.42
CA PHE A 113 -10.60 11.64 3.42
C PHE A 113 -10.12 10.37 4.12
N GLN A 114 -10.78 9.28 3.80
CA GLN A 114 -10.47 7.96 4.33
C GLN A 114 -9.49 7.24 3.42
N TYR A 115 -8.47 6.60 4.02
CA TYR A 115 -7.44 5.91 3.24
C TYR A 115 -7.98 4.67 2.52
N THR A 116 -8.83 3.87 3.18
CA THR A 116 -9.32 2.60 2.64
C THR A 116 -10.81 2.63 2.34
N ASP A 117 -11.20 2.05 1.21
CA ASP A 117 -12.61 1.78 0.91
C ASP A 117 -13.01 0.43 1.52
N LYS A 118 -13.95 0.48 2.45
CA LYS A 118 -14.48 -0.72 3.13
C LYS A 118 -15.20 -1.68 2.17
N ASN A 119 -15.79 -1.15 1.09
CA ASN A 119 -16.58 -1.95 0.16
C ASN A 119 -15.71 -2.85 -0.73
N ILE A 120 -14.45 -2.48 -0.95
CA ILE A 120 -13.51 -3.24 -1.79
C ILE A 120 -12.36 -3.85 -0.98
N THR A 121 -12.32 -3.59 0.31
CA THR A 121 -11.33 -4.18 1.22
C THR A 121 -11.79 -5.58 1.64
N LEU A 122 -10.95 -6.59 1.36
CA LEU A 122 -11.20 -7.97 1.76
C LEU A 122 -10.78 -8.20 3.21
N ALA A 123 -9.54 -7.84 3.54
CA ALA A 123 -8.98 -8.06 4.86
C ALA A 123 -7.71 -7.23 5.08
N TYR A 124 -7.20 -7.27 6.32
CA TYR A 124 -5.95 -6.65 6.73
C TYR A 124 -5.07 -7.66 7.47
N ILE A 125 -3.78 -7.64 7.17
CA ILE A 125 -2.74 -8.12 8.08
C ILE A 125 -2.04 -6.87 8.63
N TYR A 126 -2.02 -6.71 9.94
CA TYR A 126 -1.29 -5.64 10.59
C TYR A 126 -0.10 -6.19 11.36
N ILE A 127 1.11 -5.77 10.95
CA ILE A 127 2.37 -6.22 11.53
C ILE A 127 2.77 -5.25 12.63
N VAL A 128 2.92 -5.77 13.84
CA VAL A 128 3.40 -5.04 15.01
C VAL A 128 4.77 -5.58 15.42
N ARG A 129 5.66 -4.69 15.79
CA ARG A 129 6.99 -5.00 16.32
C ARG A 129 7.26 -4.14 17.55
N ASP A 130 8.13 -4.60 18.46
CA ASP A 130 8.59 -3.80 19.58
C ASP A 130 9.13 -2.46 19.07
N PRO A 131 8.63 -1.31 19.55
CA PRO A 131 9.06 -0.01 19.08
C PRO A 131 10.54 0.27 19.28
N ARG A 132 11.17 -0.33 20.30
CA ARG A 132 12.62 -0.22 20.56
C ARG A 132 13.42 -0.80 19.40
N ASP A 133 13.03 -2.01 18.93
CA ASP A 133 13.66 -2.65 17.79
C ASP A 133 13.41 -1.89 16.48
N VAL A 134 12.23 -1.28 16.34
CA VAL A 134 11.91 -0.44 15.17
C VAL A 134 12.83 0.76 15.12
N VAL A 135 13.05 1.45 16.23
CA VAL A 135 13.94 2.62 16.31
C VAL A 135 15.37 2.24 15.96
N ILE A 136 15.90 1.16 16.53
CA ILE A 136 17.26 0.65 16.23
C ILE A 136 17.38 0.33 14.74
N SER A 137 16.45 -0.42 14.20
CA SER A 137 16.45 -0.80 12.77
C SER A 137 16.32 0.41 11.82
N TYR A 138 15.64 1.48 12.26
CA TYR A 138 15.50 2.69 11.48
C TYR A 138 16.77 3.56 11.52
N SER A 139 17.44 3.62 12.67
CA SER A 139 18.71 4.34 12.80
C SER A 139 19.82 3.70 11.96
N ASN A 140 19.92 2.37 11.94
CA ASN A 140 20.87 1.63 11.10
C ASN A 140 20.66 1.92 9.61
N LEU A 141 19.39 2.00 9.17
CA LEU A 141 19.10 2.34 7.76
C LEU A 141 19.60 3.76 7.40
N LYS A 142 19.47 4.73 8.31
CA LYS A 142 19.91 6.11 8.07
C LYS A 142 21.42 6.27 8.13
N SER A 143 22.11 5.50 8.97
CA SER A 143 23.57 5.53 9.10
C SER A 143 24.31 4.76 8.00
N GLY A 144 23.56 4.07 7.10
CA GLY A 144 24.18 3.25 6.04
C GLY A 144 24.82 1.97 6.54
N VAL A 145 24.68 1.63 7.82
CA VAL A 145 25.12 0.34 8.37
C VAL A 145 24.13 -0.71 7.91
N VAL A 146 24.55 -1.52 6.94
CA VAL A 146 23.82 -2.72 6.51
C VAL A 146 24.33 -3.87 7.37
N GLU A 147 23.49 -4.42 8.22
CA GLU A 147 23.74 -5.72 8.83
C GLU A 147 23.50 -6.84 7.83
#